data_fdc2b8d8055a6f69ace39d57c1bb95a3
#
_entry.id   fdc2b8d8055a6f69ace39d57c1bb95a3
#
_cell.length_a   1.000
_cell.length_b   1.000
_cell.length_c   1.000
_cell.angle_alpha   90.00
_cell.angle_beta   90.00
_cell.angle_gamma   90.00
#
_symmetry.space_group_name_H-M   'P 1'
#
loop_
_entity.id
_entity.type
_entity.pdbx_description
1 polymer ?
#
loop_
_entity_poly.entity_id
_entity_poly.type
_entity_poly.pdbx_seq_one_letter_code
_entity_poly.pdbx_strand_id
1 'polypeptide(L)'
;MEKRRGIILALAIAAAVLTAALPCPADNNSKEDDGIFDEDDRRGERSVRGRGRGRFELTEDETNRVMESLKKRNPKKAKELDGLRKKDAEKFRNELWEHARGELEKIGKERWEKWLQERRAAFLGWLEKNVPDETKELKRLKNTNTDLYNKKYDLVRRRYNRIFDESRRNPEWAEVLLEDVKLQKRRDDLVAKIKSTKNRESERKLIAELEEVVALRYDVILKRKQMGFERLLQRLESLRKQLGESRKDILKYQDPKTKEENVKQRARELLEEKRKFWD
;
A
#
# COMPACT_ATOMS: atom_id res chain seq x y z
N MET A 1 2.05 11.34 78.92
CA MET A 1 3.20 12.12 78.41
C MET A 1 3.43 11.76 76.99
N GLU A 2 3.66 12.75 76.19
CA GLU A 2 4.01 12.79 74.76
C GLU A 2 2.99 12.43 73.69
N LYS A 3 2.51 13.52 73.13
CA LYS A 3 1.66 13.69 71.97
C LYS A 3 2.51 13.41 70.72
N ARG A 4 2.09 12.43 69.92
CA ARG A 4 2.54 12.34 68.52
C ARG A 4 1.50 12.98 67.60
N ARG A 5 1.83 14.16 67.08
CA ARG A 5 1.08 14.86 66.05
C ARG A 5 1.33 14.19 64.70
N GLY A 6 0.33 13.46 64.19
CA GLY A 6 0.32 13.03 62.78
C GLY A 6 -0.20 14.16 61.90
N ILE A 7 0.65 14.63 61.01
CA ILE A 7 0.30 15.59 59.96
C ILE A 7 -0.40 14.85 58.83
N ILE A 8 -1.70 15.06 58.72
CA ILE A 8 -2.51 14.61 57.58
C ILE A 8 -2.41 15.71 56.51
N LEU A 9 -1.68 15.42 55.45
CA LEU A 9 -1.62 16.27 54.25
C LEU A 9 -2.86 16.02 53.41
N ALA A 10 -3.89 16.87 53.54
CA ALA A 10 -5.08 16.86 52.70
C ALA A 10 -4.72 17.55 51.37
N LEU A 11 -4.55 16.76 50.31
CA LEU A 11 -4.49 17.26 48.94
C LEU A 11 -5.91 17.53 48.45
N ALA A 12 -6.31 18.80 48.51
CA ALA A 12 -7.52 19.30 47.85
C ALA A 12 -7.31 19.42 46.36
N ILE A 13 -7.80 18.46 45.56
CA ILE A 13 -7.91 18.61 44.12
C ILE A 13 -9.15 19.44 43.83
N ALA A 14 -8.98 20.71 43.54
CA ALA A 14 -10.05 21.56 43.04
C ALA A 14 -10.34 21.19 41.59
N ALA A 15 -11.41 20.46 41.36
CA ALA A 15 -11.99 20.24 40.04
C ALA A 15 -12.76 21.48 39.61
N ALA A 16 -12.11 22.37 38.86
CA ALA A 16 -12.77 23.46 38.14
C ALA A 16 -13.48 22.88 36.91
N VAL A 17 -14.78 22.60 37.04
CA VAL A 17 -15.65 22.31 35.90
C VAL A 17 -15.96 23.63 35.21
N LEU A 18 -15.20 23.96 34.17
CA LEU A 18 -15.55 25.02 33.24
C LEU A 18 -16.46 24.40 32.16
N THR A 19 -17.78 24.52 32.35
CA THR A 19 -18.78 24.28 31.29
C THR A 19 -18.76 25.45 30.32
N ALA A 20 -17.87 25.39 29.35
CA ALA A 20 -17.99 26.21 28.14
C ALA A 20 -18.74 25.38 27.10
N ALA A 21 -20.03 25.67 26.94
CA ALA A 21 -20.81 25.19 25.80
C ALA A 21 -20.27 25.88 24.53
N LEU A 22 -19.40 25.18 23.80
CA LEU A 22 -19.05 25.55 22.44
C LEU A 22 -20.01 24.83 21.50
N PRO A 23 -20.59 25.53 20.50
CA PRO A 23 -21.41 24.88 19.48
C PRO A 23 -20.50 23.94 18.67
N CYS A 24 -20.84 22.65 18.61
CA CYS A 24 -20.24 21.72 17.66
C CYS A 24 -20.54 22.17 16.23
N PRO A 25 -19.55 22.58 15.44
CA PRO A 25 -19.74 22.54 14.00
C PRO A 25 -19.85 21.08 13.58
N ALA A 26 -20.92 20.75 12.88
CA ALA A 26 -21.06 19.49 12.19
C ALA A 26 -20.03 19.47 11.04
N ASP A 27 -18.80 19.10 11.35
CA ASP A 27 -17.76 18.90 10.36
C ASP A 27 -17.72 17.42 9.97
N ASN A 28 -18.19 17.19 8.75
CA ASN A 28 -18.05 15.96 7.98
C ASN A 28 -16.55 15.72 7.67
N ASN A 29 -15.74 15.37 8.64
CA ASN A 29 -14.37 15.03 8.40
C ASN A 29 -13.99 13.72 9.13
N SER A 30 -14.32 12.60 8.48
CA SER A 30 -13.82 11.26 8.82
C SER A 30 -12.32 11.11 8.54
N LYS A 31 -11.50 12.13 8.86
CA LYS A 31 -10.06 12.15 8.55
C LYS A 31 -9.16 11.92 9.76
N GLU A 32 -9.69 11.74 10.96
CA GLU A 32 -8.84 11.86 12.15
C GLU A 32 -8.24 10.55 12.70
N ASP A 33 -8.62 9.37 12.21
CA ASP A 33 -8.11 8.12 12.81
C ASP A 33 -7.10 7.36 11.92
N ASP A 34 -6.87 7.79 10.69
CA ASP A 34 -5.97 7.10 9.75
C ASP A 34 -4.54 7.68 9.68
N GLY A 35 -4.28 8.81 10.33
CA GLY A 35 -3.04 9.58 10.14
C GLY A 35 -1.75 8.91 10.65
N ILE A 36 -1.82 8.06 11.66
CA ILE A 36 -0.62 7.45 12.25
C ILE A 36 -0.12 6.24 11.44
N PHE A 37 -1.01 5.58 10.70
CA PHE A 37 -0.66 4.38 9.92
C PHE A 37 -0.51 4.64 8.42
N ASP A 38 -1.01 5.76 7.90
CA ASP A 38 -0.92 6.11 6.48
C ASP A 38 0.47 6.66 6.06
N GLU A 39 1.28 7.17 6.99
CA GLU A 39 2.62 7.68 6.65
C GLU A 39 3.59 6.56 6.24
N ASP A 40 3.46 5.37 6.83
CA ASP A 40 4.33 4.24 6.49
C ASP A 40 3.98 3.60 5.14
N ASP A 41 2.71 3.56 4.77
CA ASP A 41 2.26 3.04 3.46
C ASP A 41 2.64 4.00 2.32
N ARG A 42 2.58 5.32 2.55
CA ARG A 42 3.02 6.33 1.56
C ARG A 42 4.53 6.33 1.34
N ARG A 43 5.33 6.00 2.37
CA ARG A 43 6.78 5.81 2.21
C ARG A 43 7.10 4.55 1.42
N GLY A 44 6.34 3.48 1.59
CA GLY A 44 6.45 2.26 0.79
C GLY A 44 6.21 2.49 -0.71
N GLU A 45 5.19 3.24 -1.06
CA GLU A 45 4.89 3.57 -2.47
C GLU A 45 5.92 4.53 -3.10
N ARG A 46 6.45 5.48 -2.35
CA ARG A 46 7.53 6.35 -2.85
C ARG A 46 8.87 5.62 -3.02
N SER A 47 9.15 4.63 -2.18
CA SER A 47 10.37 3.80 -2.27
C SER A 47 10.34 2.85 -3.48
N VAL A 48 9.18 2.40 -3.90
CA VAL A 48 9.03 1.55 -5.09
C VAL A 48 9.27 2.33 -6.39
N ARG A 49 8.98 3.65 -6.43
CA ARG A 49 9.31 4.49 -7.59
C ARG A 49 10.80 4.76 -7.79
N GLY A 50 11.63 4.61 -6.75
CA GLY A 50 13.09 4.87 -6.82
C GLY A 50 13.98 3.63 -6.96
N ARG A 51 13.48 2.42 -6.76
CA ARG A 51 14.28 1.17 -6.72
C ARG A 51 14.15 0.29 -7.96
N GLY A 52 13.62 0.76 -9.03
CA GLY A 52 13.43 -0.13 -10.17
C GLY A 52 13.52 0.58 -11.49
N ARG A 53 14.71 0.89 -11.94
CA ARG A 53 15.06 0.45 -13.28
C ARG A 53 15.18 -1.08 -13.22
N GLY A 54 14.14 -1.76 -12.77
CA GLY A 54 13.94 -3.17 -12.99
C GLY A 54 14.04 -3.33 -14.48
N ARG A 55 15.09 -3.98 -14.96
CA ARG A 55 15.31 -4.27 -16.36
C ARG A 55 14.00 -4.82 -16.89
N PHE A 56 13.33 -4.04 -17.73
CA PHE A 56 12.11 -4.44 -18.39
C PHE A 56 12.49 -5.61 -19.29
N GLU A 57 12.31 -6.83 -18.80
CA GLU A 57 12.63 -8.03 -19.56
C GLU A 57 11.54 -8.25 -20.61
N LEU A 58 11.96 -8.20 -21.84
CA LEU A 58 11.12 -8.53 -22.99
C LEU A 58 10.96 -10.06 -23.09
N THR A 59 9.76 -10.51 -23.40
CA THR A 59 9.58 -11.90 -23.85
C THR A 59 10.21 -12.10 -25.22
N GLU A 60 10.40 -13.34 -25.62
CA GLU A 60 10.98 -13.65 -26.93
C GLU A 60 10.12 -13.11 -28.07
N ASP A 61 8.79 -13.25 -27.97
CA ASP A 61 7.83 -12.71 -28.94
C ASP A 61 7.90 -11.20 -29.05
N GLU A 62 7.98 -10.50 -27.91
CA GLU A 62 8.12 -9.04 -27.89
C GLU A 62 9.45 -8.59 -28.50
N THR A 63 10.53 -9.31 -28.18
CA THR A 63 11.85 -9.06 -28.79
C THR A 63 11.79 -9.22 -30.30
N ASN A 64 11.16 -10.28 -30.79
CA ASN A 64 10.99 -10.52 -32.23
C ASN A 64 10.13 -9.44 -32.87
N ARG A 65 9.03 -9.01 -32.25
CA ARG A 65 8.17 -7.90 -32.70
C ARG A 65 8.95 -6.58 -32.82
N VAL A 66 9.77 -6.27 -31.81
CA VAL A 66 10.63 -5.06 -31.82
C VAL A 66 11.66 -5.15 -32.95
N MET A 67 12.30 -6.30 -33.13
CA MET A 67 13.28 -6.54 -34.19
C MET A 67 12.67 -6.44 -35.60
N GLU A 68 11.45 -6.94 -35.81
CA GLU A 68 10.73 -6.79 -37.07
C GLU A 68 10.39 -5.33 -37.37
N SER A 69 9.92 -4.59 -36.36
CA SER A 69 9.69 -3.15 -36.53
C SER A 69 10.99 -2.40 -36.87
N LEU A 70 12.08 -2.76 -36.22
CA LEU A 70 13.39 -2.17 -36.50
C LEU A 70 13.92 -2.54 -37.90
N LYS A 71 13.71 -3.78 -38.37
CA LYS A 71 14.05 -4.22 -39.71
C LYS A 71 13.38 -3.36 -40.79
N LYS A 72 12.12 -2.95 -40.55
CA LYS A 72 11.38 -2.06 -41.48
C LYS A 72 11.93 -0.62 -41.50
N ARG A 73 12.40 -0.11 -40.35
CA ARG A 73 12.87 1.29 -40.21
C ARG A 73 14.36 1.44 -40.49
N ASN A 74 15.17 0.50 -39.99
CA ASN A 74 16.63 0.53 -40.13
C ASN A 74 17.19 -0.90 -40.30
N PRO A 75 17.19 -1.44 -41.53
CA PRO A 75 17.61 -2.80 -41.81
C PRO A 75 19.07 -3.09 -41.48
N LYS A 76 19.96 -2.05 -41.58
CA LYS A 76 21.37 -2.21 -41.24
C LYS A 76 21.53 -2.47 -39.74
N LYS A 77 20.91 -1.62 -38.91
CA LYS A 77 21.01 -1.75 -37.45
C LYS A 77 20.35 -3.02 -36.93
N ALA A 78 19.23 -3.45 -37.54
CA ALA A 78 18.59 -4.72 -37.20
C ALA A 78 19.50 -5.93 -37.42
N LYS A 79 20.31 -5.94 -38.52
CA LYS A 79 21.30 -7.01 -38.77
C LYS A 79 22.43 -7.01 -37.72
N GLU A 80 22.93 -5.82 -37.35
CA GLU A 80 23.94 -5.69 -36.28
C GLU A 80 23.42 -6.24 -34.94
N LEU A 81 22.17 -5.86 -34.55
CA LEU A 81 21.54 -6.33 -33.34
C LEU A 81 21.26 -7.84 -33.36
N ASP A 82 20.89 -8.41 -34.49
CA ASP A 82 20.70 -9.85 -34.63
C ASP A 82 22.01 -10.63 -34.38
N GLY A 83 23.15 -10.05 -34.84
CA GLY A 83 24.47 -10.57 -34.51
C GLY A 83 24.84 -10.44 -33.03
N LEU A 84 24.48 -9.33 -32.39
CA LEU A 84 24.72 -9.10 -30.97
C LEU A 84 23.83 -10.00 -30.07
N ARG A 85 22.60 -10.29 -30.49
CA ARG A 85 21.67 -11.17 -29.72
C ARG A 85 22.28 -12.52 -29.37
N LYS A 86 23.13 -13.05 -30.28
CA LYS A 86 23.80 -14.36 -30.11
C LYS A 86 25.14 -14.26 -29.38
N LYS A 87 25.80 -13.11 -29.44
CA LYS A 87 27.16 -12.93 -28.89
C LYS A 87 27.19 -12.28 -27.53
N ASP A 88 26.37 -11.26 -27.30
CA ASP A 88 26.37 -10.44 -26.09
C ASP A 88 24.95 -9.94 -25.79
N ALA A 89 24.26 -10.68 -24.93
CA ALA A 89 22.89 -10.37 -24.57
C ALA A 89 22.73 -9.04 -23.78
N GLU A 90 23.77 -8.56 -23.14
CA GLU A 90 23.73 -7.29 -22.41
C GLU A 90 23.88 -6.09 -23.36
N LYS A 91 24.84 -6.15 -24.25
CA LYS A 91 25.00 -5.14 -25.32
C LYS A 91 23.78 -5.10 -26.22
N PHE A 92 23.25 -6.28 -26.62
CA PHE A 92 22.02 -6.36 -27.39
C PHE A 92 20.87 -5.62 -26.72
N ARG A 93 20.64 -5.82 -25.44
CA ARG A 93 19.55 -5.14 -24.69
C ARG A 93 19.75 -3.62 -24.66
N ASN A 94 20.96 -3.16 -24.38
CA ASN A 94 21.26 -1.73 -24.31
C ASN A 94 21.04 -1.05 -25.64
N GLU A 95 21.57 -1.61 -26.73
CA GLU A 95 21.41 -1.12 -28.09
C GLU A 95 19.94 -1.19 -28.56
N LEU A 96 19.20 -2.25 -28.18
CA LEU A 96 17.79 -2.37 -28.50
C LEU A 96 16.97 -1.25 -27.83
N TRP A 97 17.27 -0.93 -26.58
CA TRP A 97 16.64 0.19 -25.86
C TRP A 97 16.89 1.53 -26.53
N GLU A 98 18.09 1.76 -27.01
CA GLU A 98 18.47 3.02 -27.67
C GLU A 98 17.76 3.21 -29.00
N HIS A 99 17.71 2.15 -29.82
CA HIS A 99 17.20 2.25 -31.19
C HIS A 99 15.72 1.89 -31.38
N ALA A 100 15.10 1.22 -30.44
CA ALA A 100 13.71 0.78 -30.52
C ALA A 100 12.80 1.36 -29.42
N ARG A 101 13.17 2.45 -28.80
CA ARG A 101 12.46 3.09 -27.68
C ARG A 101 10.97 3.24 -27.91
N GLY A 102 10.54 3.71 -29.08
CA GLY A 102 9.11 3.91 -29.38
C GLY A 102 8.29 2.62 -29.40
N GLU A 103 8.87 1.49 -29.83
CA GLU A 103 8.20 0.20 -29.78
C GLU A 103 8.15 -0.37 -28.34
N LEU A 104 9.21 -0.15 -27.59
CA LEU A 104 9.27 -0.55 -26.18
C LEU A 104 8.24 0.20 -25.31
N GLU A 105 8.04 1.49 -25.58
CA GLU A 105 7.01 2.31 -24.95
C GLU A 105 5.60 1.78 -25.28
N LYS A 106 5.34 1.35 -26.52
CA LYS A 106 4.06 0.73 -26.90
C LYS A 106 3.82 -0.58 -26.17
N ILE A 107 4.82 -1.47 -26.13
CA ILE A 107 4.73 -2.73 -25.40
C ILE A 107 4.49 -2.46 -23.92
N GLY A 108 5.20 -1.51 -23.32
CA GLY A 108 4.99 -1.09 -21.94
C GLY A 108 3.56 -0.62 -21.68
N LYS A 109 3.00 0.16 -22.61
CA LYS A 109 1.61 0.64 -22.53
C LYS A 109 0.61 -0.51 -22.66
N GLU A 110 0.78 -1.40 -23.62
CA GLU A 110 -0.06 -2.59 -23.83
C GLU A 110 -0.06 -3.50 -22.60
N ARG A 111 1.12 -3.76 -22.01
CA ARG A 111 1.24 -4.52 -20.76
C ARG A 111 0.53 -3.84 -19.58
N TRP A 112 0.69 -2.53 -19.49
CA TRP A 112 0.03 -1.74 -18.45
C TRP A 112 -1.49 -1.76 -18.58
N GLU A 113 -2.01 -1.59 -19.78
CA GLU A 113 -3.45 -1.66 -20.06
C GLU A 113 -4.02 -3.04 -19.74
N LYS A 114 -3.33 -4.11 -20.15
CA LYS A 114 -3.69 -5.49 -19.82
C LYS A 114 -3.70 -5.71 -18.32
N TRP A 115 -2.65 -5.29 -17.61
CA TRP A 115 -2.59 -5.39 -16.16
C TRP A 115 -3.74 -4.63 -15.46
N LEU A 116 -4.08 -3.43 -15.93
CA LEU A 116 -5.21 -2.68 -15.41
C LEU A 116 -6.55 -3.42 -15.60
N GLN A 117 -6.75 -4.03 -16.77
CA GLN A 117 -7.96 -4.81 -17.05
C GLN A 117 -8.03 -6.05 -16.16
N GLU A 118 -6.95 -6.79 -16.03
CA GLU A 118 -6.85 -7.98 -15.16
C GLU A 118 -7.08 -7.60 -13.69
N ARG A 119 -6.46 -6.51 -13.23
CA ARG A 119 -6.65 -6.00 -11.88
C ARG A 119 -8.11 -5.58 -11.64
N ARG A 120 -8.74 -4.90 -12.61
CA ARG A 120 -10.16 -4.52 -12.54
C ARG A 120 -11.07 -5.75 -12.46
N ALA A 121 -10.83 -6.75 -13.29
CA ALA A 121 -11.58 -7.99 -13.28
C ALA A 121 -11.42 -8.74 -11.94
N ALA A 122 -10.19 -8.85 -11.44
CA ALA A 122 -9.90 -9.46 -10.15
C ALA A 122 -10.58 -8.72 -8.98
N PHE A 123 -10.57 -7.38 -9.00
CA PHE A 123 -11.25 -6.56 -8.00
C PHE A 123 -12.77 -6.77 -8.02
N LEU A 124 -13.39 -6.79 -9.21
CA LEU A 124 -14.83 -7.03 -9.34
C LEU A 124 -15.22 -8.45 -8.88
N GLY A 125 -14.42 -9.46 -9.20
CA GLY A 125 -14.61 -10.82 -8.70
C GLY A 125 -14.48 -10.92 -7.18
N TRP A 126 -13.52 -10.19 -6.60
CA TRP A 126 -13.39 -10.10 -5.15
C TRP A 126 -14.59 -9.39 -4.50
N LEU A 127 -15.09 -8.30 -5.09
CA LEU A 127 -16.29 -7.59 -4.63
C LEU A 127 -17.52 -8.50 -4.67
N GLU A 128 -17.70 -9.26 -5.74
CA GLU A 128 -18.84 -10.18 -5.89
C GLU A 128 -18.88 -11.19 -4.73
N LYS A 129 -17.73 -11.67 -4.31
CA LYS A 129 -17.59 -12.64 -3.22
C LYS A 129 -17.80 -12.01 -1.84
N ASN A 130 -17.30 -10.80 -1.61
CA ASN A 130 -17.21 -10.20 -0.27
C ASN A 130 -18.26 -9.11 0.01
N VAL A 131 -18.76 -8.43 -1.04
CA VAL A 131 -19.72 -7.32 -0.96
C VAL A 131 -20.73 -7.42 -2.09
N PRO A 132 -21.58 -8.47 -2.12
CA PRO A 132 -22.47 -8.78 -3.24
C PRO A 132 -23.47 -7.67 -3.57
N ASP A 133 -23.91 -6.89 -2.58
CA ASP A 133 -24.88 -5.81 -2.79
C ASP A 133 -24.30 -4.68 -3.67
N GLU A 134 -23.08 -4.25 -3.41
CA GLU A 134 -22.39 -3.24 -4.24
C GLU A 134 -22.19 -3.77 -5.66
N THR A 135 -21.91 -5.06 -5.80
CA THR A 135 -21.72 -5.68 -7.11
C THR A 135 -23.03 -5.79 -7.91
N LYS A 136 -24.15 -6.12 -7.25
CA LYS A 136 -25.48 -6.14 -7.88
C LYS A 136 -25.84 -4.75 -8.41
N GLU A 137 -25.62 -3.71 -7.61
CA GLU A 137 -25.86 -2.33 -8.01
C GLU A 137 -24.97 -1.90 -9.19
N LEU A 138 -23.68 -2.23 -9.16
CA LEU A 138 -22.75 -1.96 -10.25
C LEU A 138 -23.17 -2.68 -11.54
N LYS A 139 -23.58 -3.96 -11.47
CA LYS A 139 -24.10 -4.71 -12.62
C LYS A 139 -25.36 -4.05 -13.22
N ARG A 140 -26.27 -3.60 -12.36
CA ARG A 140 -27.47 -2.88 -12.80
C ARG A 140 -27.12 -1.58 -13.53
N LEU A 141 -26.26 -0.76 -12.93
CA LEU A 141 -25.84 0.53 -13.50
C LEU A 141 -25.07 0.36 -14.82
N LYS A 142 -24.27 -0.67 -14.95
CA LYS A 142 -23.51 -0.99 -16.17
C LYS A 142 -24.45 -1.14 -17.38
N ASN A 143 -25.64 -1.71 -17.18
CA ASN A 143 -26.61 -1.96 -18.24
C ASN A 143 -27.55 -0.77 -18.49
N THR A 144 -27.68 0.17 -17.54
CA THR A 144 -28.65 1.26 -17.62
C THR A 144 -28.00 2.61 -17.87
N ASN A 145 -26.85 2.90 -17.25
CA ASN A 145 -26.19 4.21 -17.33
C ASN A 145 -24.69 4.12 -17.05
N THR A 146 -23.89 4.23 -18.10
CA THR A 146 -22.44 4.11 -18.04
C THR A 146 -21.77 5.18 -17.16
N ASP A 147 -22.29 6.42 -17.18
CA ASP A 147 -21.71 7.51 -16.39
C ASP A 147 -21.95 7.30 -14.89
N LEU A 148 -23.14 6.89 -14.51
CA LEU A 148 -23.46 6.54 -13.12
C LEU A 148 -22.67 5.29 -12.69
N TYR A 149 -22.50 4.32 -13.58
CA TYR A 149 -21.63 3.16 -13.33
C TYR A 149 -20.21 3.59 -13.01
N ASN A 150 -19.60 4.47 -13.81
CA ASN A 150 -18.22 4.90 -13.60
C ASN A 150 -18.06 5.66 -12.28
N LYS A 151 -18.98 6.59 -11.98
CA LYS A 151 -18.99 7.31 -10.70
C LYS A 151 -19.13 6.36 -9.50
N LYS A 152 -20.07 5.42 -9.57
CA LYS A 152 -20.28 4.42 -8.50
C LYS A 152 -19.08 3.49 -8.37
N TYR A 153 -18.52 3.02 -9.49
CA TYR A 153 -17.32 2.18 -9.49
C TYR A 153 -16.13 2.86 -8.81
N ASP A 154 -15.90 4.15 -9.09
CA ASP A 154 -14.81 4.90 -8.45
C ASP A 154 -15.03 5.07 -6.95
N LEU A 155 -16.26 5.30 -6.49
CA LEU A 155 -16.58 5.35 -5.06
C LEU A 155 -16.33 4.00 -4.38
N VAL A 156 -16.80 2.91 -4.98
CA VAL A 156 -16.59 1.55 -4.48
C VAL A 156 -15.10 1.21 -4.47
N ARG A 157 -14.37 1.56 -5.54
CA ARG A 157 -12.93 1.35 -5.63
C ARG A 157 -12.18 2.09 -4.53
N ARG A 158 -12.48 3.37 -4.29
CA ARG A 158 -11.84 4.15 -3.20
C ARG A 158 -12.07 3.52 -1.83
N ARG A 159 -13.27 2.98 -1.59
CA ARG A 159 -13.64 2.36 -0.31
C ARG A 159 -12.96 1.01 -0.08
N TYR A 160 -12.87 0.17 -1.11
CA TYR A 160 -12.49 -1.24 -0.97
C TYR A 160 -11.13 -1.61 -1.57
N ASN A 161 -10.47 -0.73 -2.34
CA ASN A 161 -9.21 -1.09 -3.02
C ASN A 161 -8.11 -1.49 -2.03
N ARG A 162 -7.99 -0.77 -0.91
CA ARG A 162 -7.02 -1.11 0.16
C ARG A 162 -7.29 -2.50 0.72
N ILE A 163 -8.55 -2.81 1.02
CA ILE A 163 -8.95 -4.12 1.56
C ILE A 163 -8.66 -5.23 0.55
N PHE A 164 -8.94 -4.99 -0.73
CA PHE A 164 -8.61 -5.91 -1.81
C PHE A 164 -7.08 -6.15 -1.93
N ASP A 165 -6.27 -5.12 -1.81
CA ASP A 165 -4.81 -5.27 -1.84
C ASP A 165 -4.30 -6.02 -0.61
N GLU A 166 -4.84 -5.72 0.56
CA GLU A 166 -4.53 -6.43 1.81
C GLU A 166 -5.00 -7.89 1.79
N SER A 167 -6.12 -8.21 1.15
CA SER A 167 -6.63 -9.60 1.10
C SER A 167 -5.66 -10.59 0.45
N ARG A 168 -4.71 -10.08 -0.35
CA ARG A 168 -3.64 -10.87 -0.97
C ARG A 168 -2.39 -10.98 -0.11
N ARG A 169 -2.13 -9.99 0.75
CA ARG A 169 -0.91 -9.90 1.58
C ARG A 169 -1.14 -10.41 2.98
N ASN A 170 -2.25 -10.01 3.55
CA ASN A 170 -2.65 -10.35 4.91
C ASN A 170 -4.18 -10.52 4.99
N PRO A 171 -4.70 -11.72 4.71
CA PRO A 171 -6.13 -11.98 4.66
C PRO A 171 -6.84 -11.68 6.00
N GLU A 172 -6.23 -11.99 7.14
CA GLU A 172 -6.81 -11.72 8.46
C GLU A 172 -7.03 -10.22 8.69
N TRP A 173 -6.04 -9.41 8.29
CA TRP A 173 -6.16 -7.96 8.38
C TRP A 173 -7.25 -7.42 7.43
N ALA A 174 -7.34 -7.97 6.23
CA ALA A 174 -8.37 -7.59 5.27
C ALA A 174 -9.78 -7.93 5.77
N GLU A 175 -9.96 -9.05 6.47
CA GLU A 175 -11.23 -9.41 7.10
C GLU A 175 -11.66 -8.38 8.14
N VAL A 176 -10.74 -7.98 9.02
CA VAL A 176 -11.02 -6.97 10.05
C VAL A 176 -11.39 -5.62 9.43
N LEU A 177 -10.67 -5.20 8.37
CA LEU A 177 -11.00 -3.97 7.65
C LEU A 177 -12.35 -4.05 6.94
N LEU A 178 -12.68 -5.20 6.35
CA LEU A 178 -13.94 -5.41 5.67
C LEU A 178 -15.11 -5.38 6.64
N GLU A 179 -14.95 -6.00 7.82
CA GLU A 179 -15.94 -6.00 8.88
C GLU A 179 -16.20 -4.58 9.39
N ASP A 180 -15.16 -3.78 9.65
CA ASP A 180 -15.32 -2.37 10.04
C ASP A 180 -16.14 -1.58 8.99
N VAL A 181 -15.83 -1.73 7.70
CA VAL A 181 -16.59 -1.03 6.63
C VAL A 181 -18.05 -1.50 6.58
N LYS A 182 -18.33 -2.80 6.78
CA LYS A 182 -19.70 -3.31 6.84
C LYS A 182 -20.47 -2.76 8.03
N LEU A 183 -19.85 -2.71 9.20
CA LEU A 183 -20.46 -2.15 10.41
C LEU A 183 -20.67 -0.63 10.29
N GLN A 184 -19.72 0.11 9.65
CA GLN A 184 -19.92 1.51 9.34
C GLN A 184 -21.16 1.74 8.48
N LYS A 185 -21.31 0.97 7.39
CA LYS A 185 -22.48 1.06 6.50
C LYS A 185 -23.77 0.78 7.29
N ARG A 186 -23.81 -0.31 8.08
CA ARG A 186 -24.98 -0.66 8.87
C ARG A 186 -25.34 0.44 9.89
N ARG A 187 -24.33 1.02 10.55
CA ARG A 187 -24.52 2.17 11.45
C ARG A 187 -25.16 3.35 10.71
N ASP A 188 -24.61 3.71 9.56
CA ASP A 188 -25.10 4.87 8.77
C ASP A 188 -26.52 4.65 8.28
N ASP A 189 -26.86 3.42 7.84
CA ASP A 189 -28.22 3.03 7.46
C ASP A 189 -29.20 3.09 8.65
N LEU A 190 -28.78 2.64 9.85
CA LEU A 190 -29.60 2.75 11.06
C LEU A 190 -29.82 4.20 11.48
N VAL A 191 -28.78 5.02 11.45
CA VAL A 191 -28.90 6.46 11.76
C VAL A 191 -29.87 7.15 10.79
N ALA A 192 -29.79 6.83 9.48
CA ALA A 192 -30.72 7.37 8.49
C ALA A 192 -32.18 6.93 8.77
N LYS A 193 -32.40 5.66 9.14
CA LYS A 193 -33.71 5.13 9.50
C LYS A 193 -34.27 5.79 10.78
N ILE A 194 -33.45 5.96 11.81
CA ILE A 194 -33.85 6.63 13.07
C ILE A 194 -34.31 8.05 12.78
N LYS A 195 -33.53 8.82 11.98
CA LYS A 195 -33.88 10.19 11.62
C LYS A 195 -35.19 10.31 10.83
N SER A 196 -35.58 9.28 10.07
CA SER A 196 -36.82 9.25 9.28
C SER A 196 -38.03 8.66 10.02
N THR A 197 -37.80 7.99 11.14
CA THR A 197 -38.84 7.29 11.89
C THR A 197 -39.62 8.27 12.77
N LYS A 198 -40.94 8.22 12.68
CA LYS A 198 -41.87 9.04 13.50
C LYS A 198 -42.47 8.27 14.65
N ASN A 199 -42.37 6.95 14.65
CA ASN A 199 -42.93 6.08 15.69
C ASN A 199 -41.88 5.82 16.79
N ARG A 200 -42.22 6.24 18.01
CA ARG A 200 -41.33 6.12 19.18
C ARG A 200 -40.95 4.67 19.54
N GLU A 201 -41.85 3.70 19.32
CA GLU A 201 -41.51 2.30 19.60
C GLU A 201 -40.50 1.73 18.60
N SER A 202 -40.71 2.02 17.30
CA SER A 202 -39.76 1.66 16.24
C SER A 202 -38.41 2.36 16.43
N GLU A 203 -38.43 3.62 16.84
CA GLU A 203 -37.21 4.40 17.13
C GLU A 203 -36.40 3.75 18.25
N ARG A 204 -37.03 3.33 19.37
CA ARG A 204 -36.33 2.62 20.47
C ARG A 204 -35.69 1.32 19.98
N LYS A 205 -36.37 0.52 19.15
CA LYS A 205 -35.80 -0.72 18.60
C LYS A 205 -34.57 -0.43 17.70
N LEU A 206 -34.67 0.59 16.86
CA LEU A 206 -33.54 1.00 15.99
C LEU A 206 -32.37 1.56 16.79
N ILE A 207 -32.62 2.26 17.90
CA ILE A 207 -31.55 2.73 18.80
C ILE A 207 -30.85 1.53 19.47
N ALA A 208 -31.56 0.53 19.93
CA ALA A 208 -30.96 -0.67 20.50
C ALA A 208 -30.12 -1.42 19.46
N GLU A 209 -30.61 -1.58 18.22
CA GLU A 209 -29.79 -2.12 17.13
C GLU A 209 -28.54 -1.28 16.86
N LEU A 210 -28.64 0.04 16.90
CA LEU A 210 -27.51 0.94 16.70
C LEU A 210 -26.46 0.75 17.80
N GLU A 211 -26.88 0.63 19.06
CA GLU A 211 -25.99 0.37 20.20
C GLU A 211 -25.23 -0.95 20.00
N GLU A 212 -25.91 -2.03 19.59
CA GLU A 212 -25.25 -3.30 19.27
C GLU A 212 -24.21 -3.15 18.15
N VAL A 213 -24.55 -2.45 17.06
CA VAL A 213 -23.63 -2.23 15.94
C VAL A 213 -22.42 -1.40 16.35
N VAL A 214 -22.63 -0.38 17.21
CA VAL A 214 -21.54 0.44 17.76
C VAL A 214 -20.63 -0.39 18.67
N ALA A 215 -21.20 -1.27 19.52
CA ALA A 215 -20.41 -2.17 20.36
C ALA A 215 -19.56 -3.14 19.52
N LEU A 216 -20.15 -3.81 18.53
CA LEU A 216 -19.42 -4.68 17.61
C LEU A 216 -18.30 -3.93 16.89
N ARG A 217 -18.59 -2.70 16.44
CA ARG A 217 -17.58 -1.88 15.78
C ARG A 217 -16.43 -1.49 16.72
N TYR A 218 -16.74 -1.23 17.98
CA TYR A 218 -15.71 -0.95 18.99
C TYR A 218 -14.73 -2.14 19.12
N ASP A 219 -15.24 -3.37 19.17
CA ASP A 219 -14.43 -4.58 19.26
C ASP A 219 -13.55 -4.76 18.01
N VAL A 220 -14.10 -4.49 16.82
CA VAL A 220 -13.34 -4.53 15.56
C VAL A 220 -12.23 -3.48 15.56
N ILE A 221 -12.50 -2.25 16.03
CA ILE A 221 -11.48 -1.20 16.16
C ILE A 221 -10.38 -1.63 17.14
N LEU A 222 -10.74 -2.23 18.26
CA LEU A 222 -9.77 -2.74 19.23
C LEU A 222 -8.90 -3.84 18.62
N LYS A 223 -9.50 -4.81 17.93
CA LYS A 223 -8.77 -5.87 17.21
C LYS A 223 -7.81 -5.28 16.16
N ARG A 224 -8.26 -4.28 15.41
CA ARG A 224 -7.42 -3.55 14.45
C ARG A 224 -6.19 -2.90 15.12
N LYS A 225 -6.39 -2.25 16.26
CA LYS A 225 -5.29 -1.64 17.04
C LYS A 225 -4.32 -2.69 17.57
N GLN A 226 -4.81 -3.83 18.07
CA GLN A 226 -3.98 -4.94 18.54
C GLN A 226 -3.10 -5.51 17.41
N MET A 227 -3.70 -5.82 16.26
CA MET A 227 -2.96 -6.31 15.09
C MET A 227 -1.93 -5.27 14.57
N GLY A 228 -2.28 -3.98 14.62
CA GLY A 228 -1.34 -2.90 14.31
C GLY A 228 -0.15 -2.86 15.26
N PHE A 229 -0.39 -3.01 16.54
CA PHE A 229 0.66 -3.08 17.57
C PHE A 229 1.58 -4.30 17.36
N GLU A 230 1.03 -5.47 17.09
CA GLU A 230 1.81 -6.68 16.80
C GLU A 230 2.73 -6.51 15.60
N ARG A 231 2.24 -5.87 14.52
CA ARG A 231 3.08 -5.55 13.36
C ARG A 231 4.23 -4.60 13.70
N LEU A 232 3.98 -3.61 14.56
CA LEU A 232 5.03 -2.71 15.03
C LEU A 232 6.08 -3.45 15.85
N LEU A 233 5.68 -4.40 16.69
CA LEU A 233 6.61 -5.25 17.44
C LEU A 233 7.48 -6.09 16.49
N GLN A 234 6.89 -6.76 15.51
CA GLN A 234 7.63 -7.56 14.51
C GLN A 234 8.63 -6.70 13.73
N ARG A 235 8.20 -5.48 13.35
CA ARG A 235 9.09 -4.53 12.67
C ARG A 235 10.25 -4.09 13.56
N LEU A 236 9.98 -3.83 14.83
CA LEU A 236 11.00 -3.46 15.82
C LEU A 236 12.04 -4.58 15.99
N GLU A 237 11.61 -5.84 16.05
CA GLU A 237 12.50 -6.99 16.12
C GLU A 237 13.37 -7.12 14.86
N SER A 238 12.75 -6.94 13.68
CA SER A 238 13.50 -6.94 12.42
C SER A 238 14.55 -5.84 12.35
N LEU A 239 14.19 -4.62 12.79
CA LEU A 239 15.14 -3.48 12.85
C LEU A 239 16.26 -3.74 13.86
N ARG A 240 15.97 -4.34 15.02
CA ARG A 240 16.98 -4.72 16.00
C ARG A 240 17.97 -5.75 15.42
N LYS A 241 17.45 -6.73 14.66
CA LYS A 241 18.30 -7.70 13.98
C LYS A 241 19.21 -7.03 12.95
N GLN A 242 18.65 -6.18 12.08
CA GLN A 242 19.44 -5.43 11.08
C GLN A 242 20.50 -4.54 11.72
N LEU A 243 20.16 -3.88 12.83
CA LEU A 243 21.12 -3.07 13.59
C LEU A 243 22.26 -3.94 14.15
N GLY A 244 21.95 -5.13 14.68
CA GLY A 244 22.94 -6.08 15.15
C GLY A 244 23.88 -6.57 14.04
N GLU A 245 23.35 -6.85 12.86
CA GLU A 245 24.11 -7.24 11.67
C GLU A 245 25.02 -6.10 11.20
N SER A 246 24.46 -4.88 11.04
CA SER A 246 25.25 -3.69 10.68
C SER A 246 26.38 -3.39 11.66
N ARG A 247 26.13 -3.58 12.97
CA ARG A 247 27.18 -3.42 13.98
C ARG A 247 28.31 -4.45 13.83
N LYS A 248 27.96 -5.71 13.54
CA LYS A 248 28.96 -6.75 13.26
C LYS A 248 29.78 -6.41 12.03
N ASP A 249 29.12 -5.93 10.96
CA ASP A 249 29.81 -5.52 9.73
C ASP A 249 30.76 -4.36 9.97
N ILE A 250 30.33 -3.33 10.74
CA ILE A 250 31.20 -2.22 11.11
C ILE A 250 32.44 -2.72 11.86
N LEU A 251 32.28 -3.58 12.86
CA LEU A 251 33.37 -4.13 13.63
C LEU A 251 34.34 -4.94 12.73
N LYS A 252 33.80 -5.74 11.79
CA LYS A 252 34.57 -6.48 10.81
C LYS A 252 35.39 -5.55 9.91
N TYR A 253 34.82 -4.47 9.42
CA TYR A 253 35.52 -3.50 8.56
C TYR A 253 36.46 -2.57 9.30
N GLN A 254 36.31 -2.44 10.62
CA GLN A 254 37.25 -1.71 11.47
C GLN A 254 38.50 -2.53 11.78
N ASP A 255 38.49 -3.88 11.58
CA ASP A 255 39.65 -4.73 11.74
C ASP A 255 40.77 -4.32 10.77
N PRO A 256 41.99 -4.03 11.25
CA PRO A 256 43.09 -3.54 10.42
C PRO A 256 43.45 -4.45 9.25
N LYS A 257 43.41 -5.78 9.46
CA LYS A 257 43.70 -6.77 8.41
C LYS A 257 42.65 -6.76 7.32
N THR A 258 41.37 -6.82 7.70
CA THR A 258 40.24 -6.77 6.78
C THR A 258 40.23 -5.45 5.98
N LYS A 259 40.55 -4.33 6.62
CA LYS A 259 40.70 -3.04 5.95
C LYS A 259 41.80 -3.05 4.89
N GLU A 260 43.00 -3.58 5.26
CA GLU A 260 44.12 -3.65 4.33
C GLU A 260 43.84 -4.55 3.11
N GLU A 261 43.22 -5.72 3.34
CA GLU A 261 42.76 -6.61 2.26
C GLU A 261 41.79 -5.97 1.32
N ASN A 262 40.74 -5.35 1.87
CA ASN A 262 39.70 -4.68 1.08
C ASN A 262 40.25 -3.48 0.25
N VAL A 263 41.17 -2.70 0.83
CA VAL A 263 41.84 -1.60 0.14
C VAL A 263 42.70 -2.13 -1.02
N LYS A 264 43.48 -3.20 -0.78
CA LYS A 264 44.31 -3.82 -1.83
C LYS A 264 43.45 -4.39 -2.94
N GLN A 265 42.34 -5.06 -2.60
CA GLN A 265 41.42 -5.61 -3.58
C GLN A 265 40.79 -4.49 -4.43
N ARG A 266 40.25 -3.44 -3.77
CA ARG A 266 39.62 -2.33 -4.50
C ARG A 266 40.59 -1.57 -5.39
N ALA A 267 41.82 -1.40 -4.93
CA ALA A 267 42.87 -0.78 -5.76
C ALA A 267 43.18 -1.61 -7.02
N ARG A 268 43.22 -2.95 -6.93
CA ARG A 268 43.40 -3.83 -8.10
C ARG A 268 42.23 -3.71 -9.07
N GLU A 269 40.99 -3.80 -8.58
CA GLU A 269 39.79 -3.64 -9.41
C GLU A 269 39.78 -2.31 -10.16
N LEU A 270 40.11 -1.19 -9.51
CA LEU A 270 40.17 0.12 -10.14
C LEU A 270 41.28 0.20 -11.21
N LEU A 271 42.39 -0.46 -11.01
CA LEU A 271 43.47 -0.52 -12.00
C LEU A 271 43.07 -1.38 -13.21
N GLU A 272 42.33 -2.48 -12.99
CA GLU A 272 41.80 -3.33 -14.06
C GLU A 272 40.69 -2.62 -14.85
N GLU A 273 39.77 -1.90 -14.18
CA GLU A 273 38.76 -1.06 -14.87
C GLU A 273 39.40 0.03 -15.74
N LYS A 274 40.48 0.69 -15.26
CA LYS A 274 41.21 1.66 -16.05
C LYS A 274 41.94 1.02 -17.25
N ARG A 275 42.45 -0.19 -17.11
CA ARG A 275 43.06 -0.90 -18.26
C ARG A 275 42.05 -1.24 -19.35
N LYS A 276 40.85 -1.62 -18.99
CA LYS A 276 39.74 -1.88 -19.94
C LYS A 276 39.22 -0.63 -20.66
N PHE A 277 39.50 0.56 -20.13
CA PHE A 277 39.07 1.82 -20.72
C PHE A 277 40.07 2.36 -21.77
N TRP A 278 41.31 1.84 -21.82
CA TRP A 278 42.37 2.28 -22.74
C TRP A 278 42.72 1.25 -23.82
N ASP A 279 42.17 0.04 -23.75
CA ASP A 279 42.22 -0.99 -24.80
C ASP A 279 40.90 -0.99 -25.61
#